data_a699654026a836a8666b648d79a62111
#
_entry.id   a699654026a836a8666b648d79a62111
#
_cell.length_a   1.000
_cell.length_b   1.000
_cell.length_c   1.000
_cell.angle_alpha   90.00
_cell.angle_beta   90.00
_cell.angle_gamma   90.00
#
_symmetry.space_group_name_H-M   'P 1'
#
loop_
_entity.id
_entity.type
_entity.pdbx_description
1 polymer ?
#
loop_
_entity_poly.entity_id
_entity_poly.type
_entity_poly.pdbx_seq_one_letter_code
_entity_poly.pdbx_strand_id
1 'polypeptide(L)'
;NAWSRFASRSLGVLDRFLQLERLYRFNLKFAPEWMPRYMVAEPTLAFLNVAAAAGVAEGFLPDFSARKQRHEVHRLTEDQIARVHEIERVRPSEAQAPEHRFSDQTKHRIRHLQMLRDAGMNPYPLGVTCEYSTVQVHDGLSGHTLPSGEFTMSGRVRFIRNHGGVIFLTLSEEGKQVQIIAERSLVSEREFQLLKSAVDTGDILLVTGTAGASHTGT
;
A
#
# COMPACT_ATOMS: atom_id res chain seq x y z
N ASN A 1 -14.20 -26.38 -25.18
CA ASN A 1 -12.98 -26.90 -25.81
C ASN A 1 -12.18 -27.74 -24.83
N ALA A 2 -11.74 -28.98 -25.27
CA ALA A 2 -10.96 -29.89 -24.40
C ALA A 2 -9.67 -29.26 -23.88
N TRP A 3 -9.05 -28.38 -24.67
CA TRP A 3 -7.85 -27.63 -24.36
C TRP A 3 -8.04 -26.61 -23.23
N SER A 4 -9.16 -25.88 -23.19
CA SER A 4 -9.44 -24.95 -22.10
C SER A 4 -9.68 -25.66 -20.76
N ARG A 5 -10.28 -26.86 -20.80
CA ARG A 5 -10.48 -27.69 -19.59
C ARG A 5 -9.18 -28.31 -19.09
N PHE A 6 -8.26 -28.66 -19.98
CA PHE A 6 -6.93 -29.14 -19.61
C PHE A 6 -6.09 -28.00 -19.02
N ALA A 7 -6.09 -26.83 -19.65
CA ALA A 7 -5.38 -25.65 -19.13
C ALA A 7 -5.89 -25.21 -17.76
N SER A 8 -7.22 -25.18 -17.53
CA SER A 8 -7.77 -24.83 -16.22
C SER A 8 -7.45 -25.84 -15.12
N ARG A 9 -7.38 -27.15 -15.45
CA ARG A 9 -6.94 -28.17 -14.50
C ARG A 9 -5.46 -28.07 -14.16
N SER A 10 -4.62 -27.82 -15.16
CA SER A 10 -3.17 -27.64 -14.97
C SER A 10 -2.87 -26.40 -14.15
N LEU A 11 -3.60 -25.27 -14.36
CA LEU A 11 -3.50 -24.07 -13.56
C LEU A 11 -3.93 -24.32 -12.11
N GLY A 12 -4.97 -25.14 -11.86
CA GLY A 12 -5.40 -25.48 -10.51
C GLY A 12 -4.35 -26.28 -9.71
N VAL A 13 -3.56 -27.13 -10.41
CA VAL A 13 -2.42 -27.82 -9.77
C VAL A 13 -1.26 -26.87 -9.52
N LEU A 14 -0.95 -25.98 -10.47
CA LEU A 14 0.07 -24.95 -10.30
C LEU A 14 -0.29 -23.96 -9.19
N ASP A 15 -1.55 -23.58 -9.05
CA ASP A 15 -2.00 -22.65 -8.02
C ASP A 15 -1.71 -23.15 -6.60
N ARG A 16 -1.77 -24.47 -6.40
CA ARG A 16 -1.43 -25.11 -5.13
C ARG A 16 0.06 -24.91 -4.76
N PHE A 17 0.95 -24.83 -5.75
CA PHE A 17 2.39 -24.61 -5.56
C PHE A 17 2.75 -23.12 -5.58
N LEU A 18 2.17 -22.34 -6.46
CA LEU A 18 2.56 -20.95 -6.70
C LEU A 18 1.72 -19.94 -5.89
N GLN A 19 0.69 -20.41 -5.19
CA GLN A 19 -0.20 -19.56 -4.36
C GLN A 19 -0.76 -18.33 -5.11
N LEU A 20 -0.97 -18.45 -6.42
CA LEU A 20 -1.40 -17.36 -7.30
C LEU A 20 -2.72 -16.74 -6.84
N GLU A 21 -3.68 -17.57 -6.42
CA GLU A 21 -4.96 -17.09 -5.90
C GLU A 21 -4.79 -16.28 -4.60
N ARG A 22 -3.88 -16.69 -3.72
CA ARG A 22 -3.58 -15.95 -2.49
C ARG A 22 -2.93 -14.61 -2.79
N LEU A 23 -1.99 -14.58 -3.73
CA LEU A 23 -1.34 -13.36 -4.20
C LEU A 23 -2.35 -12.43 -4.86
N TYR A 24 -3.24 -12.96 -5.71
CA TYR A 24 -4.32 -12.20 -6.32
C TYR A 24 -5.22 -11.58 -5.26
N ARG A 25 -5.71 -12.37 -4.30
CA ARG A 25 -6.55 -11.89 -3.18
C ARG A 25 -5.84 -10.87 -2.29
N PHE A 26 -4.53 -11.03 -2.09
CA PHE A 26 -3.74 -10.05 -1.37
C PHE A 26 -3.67 -8.72 -2.11
N ASN A 27 -3.37 -8.76 -3.41
CA ASN A 27 -3.30 -7.55 -4.23
C ASN A 27 -4.65 -6.84 -4.35
N LEU A 28 -5.76 -7.56 -4.38
CA LEU A 28 -7.11 -6.97 -4.39
C LEU A 28 -7.37 -6.01 -3.22
N LYS A 29 -6.70 -6.19 -2.09
CA LYS A 29 -6.84 -5.30 -0.91
C LYS A 29 -6.36 -3.88 -1.19
N PHE A 30 -5.49 -3.70 -2.17
CA PHE A 30 -4.93 -2.40 -2.55
C PHE A 30 -5.71 -1.75 -3.70
N ALA A 31 -6.82 -2.38 -4.15
CA ALA A 31 -7.61 -1.95 -5.30
C ALA A 31 -6.74 -1.57 -6.52
N PRO A 32 -5.83 -2.47 -6.98
CA PRO A 32 -4.94 -2.17 -8.09
C PRO A 32 -5.73 -2.05 -9.39
N GLU A 33 -5.24 -1.21 -10.28
CA GLU A 33 -5.68 -1.22 -11.68
C GLU A 33 -5.06 -2.44 -12.37
N TRP A 34 -5.91 -3.37 -12.80
CA TRP A 34 -5.48 -4.57 -13.49
C TRP A 34 -5.31 -4.31 -14.98
N MET A 35 -4.07 -4.38 -15.45
CA MET A 35 -3.78 -4.29 -16.87
C MET A 35 -3.46 -5.68 -17.42
N PRO A 36 -4.22 -6.19 -18.41
CA PRO A 36 -3.92 -7.49 -19.00
C PRO A 36 -2.58 -7.45 -19.73
N ARG A 37 -1.73 -8.42 -19.46
CA ARG A 37 -0.51 -8.65 -20.22
C ARG A 37 -0.67 -9.91 -21.04
N TYR A 38 -0.33 -9.82 -22.30
CA TYR A 38 -0.45 -10.94 -23.23
C TYR A 38 0.93 -11.47 -23.57
N MET A 39 1.05 -12.79 -23.55
CA MET A 39 2.21 -13.49 -24.08
C MET A 39 1.83 -14.02 -25.45
N VAL A 40 2.52 -13.57 -26.48
CA VAL A 40 2.33 -14.06 -27.84
C VAL A 40 3.44 -15.06 -28.15
N ALA A 41 3.08 -16.29 -28.41
CA ALA A 41 4.01 -17.33 -28.81
C ALA A 41 3.35 -18.19 -29.90
N GLU A 42 4.17 -18.77 -30.79
CA GLU A 42 3.67 -19.74 -31.74
C GLU A 42 3.08 -20.95 -31.00
N PRO A 43 1.97 -21.54 -31.49
CA PRO A 43 1.27 -22.65 -30.85
C PRO A 43 2.04 -23.97 -30.98
N THR A 44 3.29 -23.97 -30.59
CA THR A 44 4.22 -25.11 -30.65
C THR A 44 4.74 -25.43 -29.25
N LEU A 45 5.56 -26.47 -29.11
CA LEU A 45 6.29 -26.77 -27.87
C LEU A 45 7.15 -25.62 -27.39
N ALA A 46 7.45 -24.63 -28.26
CA ALA A 46 8.12 -23.38 -27.88
C ALA A 46 7.39 -22.60 -26.79
N PHE A 47 6.04 -22.68 -26.72
CA PHE A 47 5.27 -22.07 -25.65
C PHE A 47 5.68 -22.58 -24.26
N LEU A 48 5.97 -23.85 -24.10
CA LEU A 48 6.42 -24.43 -22.82
C LEU A 48 7.80 -23.88 -22.43
N ASN A 49 8.69 -23.68 -23.40
CA ASN A 49 10.00 -23.09 -23.14
C ASN A 49 9.88 -21.63 -22.74
N VAL A 50 8.99 -20.87 -23.38
CA VAL A 50 8.72 -19.48 -23.03
C VAL A 50 8.11 -19.38 -21.63
N ALA A 51 7.16 -20.25 -21.30
CA ALA A 51 6.54 -20.29 -19.96
C ALA A 51 7.57 -20.68 -18.88
N ALA A 52 8.46 -21.63 -19.17
CA ALA A 52 9.55 -22.00 -18.26
C ALA A 52 10.55 -20.85 -18.09
N ALA A 53 10.96 -20.19 -19.17
CA ALA A 53 11.86 -19.04 -19.11
C ALA A 53 11.24 -17.87 -18.32
N ALA A 54 9.95 -17.59 -18.52
CA ALA A 54 9.23 -16.59 -17.74
C ALA A 54 9.18 -16.99 -16.25
N GLY A 55 8.92 -18.25 -15.93
CA GLY A 55 8.93 -18.75 -14.56
C GLY A 55 10.29 -18.62 -13.86
N VAL A 56 11.38 -18.80 -14.60
CA VAL A 56 12.75 -18.57 -14.10
C VAL A 56 12.99 -17.07 -13.90
N ALA A 57 12.61 -16.24 -14.86
CA ALA A 57 12.81 -14.78 -14.79
C ALA A 57 12.02 -14.14 -13.63
N GLU A 58 10.84 -14.65 -13.34
CA GLU A 58 9.99 -14.21 -12.21
C GLU A 58 10.40 -14.86 -10.86
N GLY A 59 11.40 -15.75 -10.86
CA GLY A 59 11.86 -16.44 -9.65
C GLY A 59 10.96 -17.58 -9.15
N PHE A 60 9.96 -18.00 -9.94
CA PHE A 60 9.08 -19.13 -9.61
C PHE A 60 9.73 -20.49 -9.86
N LEU A 61 10.65 -20.56 -10.79
CA LEU A 61 11.40 -21.76 -11.12
C LEU A 61 12.89 -21.54 -10.88
N PRO A 62 13.61 -22.57 -10.37
CA PRO A 62 15.06 -22.47 -10.23
C PRO A 62 15.72 -22.42 -11.62
N ASP A 63 16.73 -21.55 -11.75
CA ASP A 63 17.52 -21.48 -12.97
C ASP A 63 18.49 -22.68 -13.03
N PHE A 64 18.14 -23.67 -13.83
CA PHE A 64 18.98 -24.84 -14.09
C PHE A 64 20.01 -24.56 -15.21
N SER A 65 19.89 -23.41 -15.90
CA SER A 65 20.76 -23.04 -17.02
C SER A 65 22.06 -22.30 -16.61
N ALA A 66 22.29 -22.12 -15.31
CA ALA A 66 23.41 -21.37 -14.73
C ALA A 66 24.82 -21.89 -15.12
N ARG A 67 24.92 -22.78 -16.12
CA ARG A 67 26.18 -23.15 -16.81
C ARG A 67 26.36 -22.31 -18.07
N LYS A 68 27.09 -21.22 -17.94
CA LYS A 68 27.81 -20.54 -19.03
C LYS A 68 27.00 -20.27 -20.32
N GLN A 69 26.08 -19.33 -20.30
CA GLN A 69 25.82 -18.55 -21.51
C GLN A 69 26.06 -17.08 -21.20
N ARG A 70 27.10 -16.50 -21.82
CA ARG A 70 27.18 -15.05 -21.99
C ARG A 70 25.87 -14.66 -22.68
N HIS A 71 25.09 -13.84 -22.00
CA HIS A 71 23.89 -13.25 -22.60
C HIS A 71 24.33 -12.39 -23.79
N GLU A 72 24.24 -12.93 -25.00
CA GLU A 72 24.10 -12.07 -26.18
C GLU A 72 22.73 -11.39 -26.02
N VAL A 73 22.78 -10.10 -25.71
CA VAL A 73 21.58 -9.27 -25.71
C VAL A 73 21.13 -9.20 -27.18
N HIS A 74 20.19 -10.08 -27.56
CA HIS A 74 19.51 -9.96 -28.83
C HIS A 74 18.71 -8.65 -28.79
N ARG A 75 19.23 -7.64 -29.48
CA ARG A 75 18.46 -6.40 -29.68
C ARG A 75 17.30 -6.74 -30.60
N LEU A 76 16.10 -6.35 -30.17
CA LEU A 76 14.91 -6.45 -31.01
C LEU A 76 15.16 -5.72 -32.34
N THR A 77 14.70 -6.31 -33.43
CA THR A 77 14.71 -5.67 -34.74
C THR A 77 13.71 -4.52 -34.76
N GLU A 78 13.91 -3.53 -35.65
CA GLU A 78 13.00 -2.39 -35.78
C GLU A 78 11.55 -2.83 -36.05
N ASP A 79 11.36 -3.89 -36.85
CA ASP A 79 10.05 -4.48 -37.10
C ASP A 79 9.41 -5.07 -35.85
N GLN A 80 10.19 -5.70 -34.97
CA GLN A 80 9.70 -6.24 -33.71
C GLN A 80 9.31 -5.10 -32.76
N ILE A 81 10.09 -4.04 -32.70
CA ILE A 81 9.79 -2.84 -31.93
C ILE A 81 8.52 -2.17 -32.46
N ALA A 82 8.37 -2.02 -33.78
CA ALA A 82 7.17 -1.47 -34.40
C ALA A 82 5.92 -2.28 -34.06
N ARG A 83 6.01 -3.62 -34.10
CA ARG A 83 4.89 -4.49 -33.69
C ARG A 83 4.52 -4.38 -32.21
N VAL A 84 5.51 -4.26 -31.32
CA VAL A 84 5.26 -4.02 -29.90
C VAL A 84 4.51 -2.70 -29.71
N HIS A 85 4.96 -1.63 -30.35
CA HIS A 85 4.27 -0.33 -30.29
C HIS A 85 2.87 -0.35 -30.88
N GLU A 86 2.62 -1.15 -31.90
CA GLU A 86 1.27 -1.31 -32.48
C GLU A 86 0.36 -2.07 -31.51
N ILE A 87 0.84 -3.12 -30.84
CA ILE A 87 0.11 -3.86 -29.81
C ILE A 87 -0.18 -2.96 -28.60
N GLU A 88 0.77 -2.13 -28.18
CA GLU A 88 0.59 -1.17 -27.08
C GLU A 88 -0.41 -0.05 -27.41
N ARG A 89 -0.55 0.33 -28.70
CA ARG A 89 -1.55 1.31 -29.15
C ARG A 89 -2.97 0.76 -29.13
N VAL A 90 -3.14 -0.52 -29.35
CA VAL A 90 -4.44 -1.19 -29.19
C VAL A 90 -4.70 -1.33 -27.69
N ARG A 91 -5.25 -0.27 -27.08
CA ARG A 91 -5.79 -0.40 -25.72
C ARG A 91 -6.81 -1.54 -25.76
N PRO A 92 -6.65 -2.60 -24.94
CA PRO A 92 -7.73 -3.57 -24.81
C PRO A 92 -8.97 -2.77 -24.42
N SER A 93 -10.05 -2.95 -25.18
CA SER A 93 -11.39 -2.52 -24.76
C SER A 93 -11.49 -2.81 -23.28
N GLU A 94 -11.84 -1.81 -22.49
CA GLU A 94 -12.03 -1.91 -21.05
C GLU A 94 -12.80 -3.21 -20.76
N ALA A 95 -12.07 -4.28 -20.49
CA ALA A 95 -12.67 -5.44 -19.89
C ALA A 95 -13.22 -4.90 -18.57
N GLN A 96 -14.54 -4.78 -18.49
CA GLN A 96 -15.22 -4.28 -17.30
C GLN A 96 -14.60 -5.00 -16.12
N ALA A 97 -13.75 -4.28 -15.40
CA ALA A 97 -13.20 -4.79 -14.16
C ALA A 97 -14.40 -5.25 -13.34
N PRO A 98 -14.42 -6.48 -12.81
CA PRO A 98 -15.54 -6.95 -12.04
C PRO A 98 -15.86 -5.87 -11.01
N GLU A 99 -17.14 -5.42 -10.97
CA GLU A 99 -17.58 -4.40 -10.01
C GLU A 99 -17.10 -4.82 -8.62
N HIS A 100 -16.01 -4.22 -8.18
CA HIS A 100 -15.47 -4.48 -6.87
C HIS A 100 -16.44 -3.88 -5.87
N ARG A 101 -17.30 -4.73 -5.29
CA ARG A 101 -18.10 -4.35 -4.15
C ARG A 101 -17.17 -4.14 -2.96
N PHE A 102 -16.68 -2.93 -2.82
CA PHE A 102 -15.93 -2.53 -1.65
C PHE A 102 -16.76 -2.80 -0.38
N SER A 103 -16.10 -3.31 0.65
CA SER A 103 -16.71 -3.38 1.98
C SER A 103 -17.13 -1.98 2.44
N ASP A 104 -18.11 -1.88 3.32
CA ASP A 104 -18.56 -0.59 3.83
C ASP A 104 -17.43 0.16 4.55
N GLN A 105 -16.53 -0.57 5.21
CA GLN A 105 -15.31 -0.01 5.79
C GLN A 105 -14.38 0.60 4.71
N THR A 106 -14.21 -0.07 3.58
CA THR A 106 -13.41 0.47 2.47
C THR A 106 -14.04 1.72 1.90
N LYS A 107 -15.37 1.73 1.69
CA LYS A 107 -16.10 2.91 1.22
C LYS A 107 -15.98 4.10 2.18
N HIS A 108 -16.01 3.81 3.49
CA HIS A 108 -15.82 4.81 4.54
C HIS A 108 -14.43 5.44 4.44
N ARG A 109 -13.38 4.62 4.36
CA ARG A 109 -11.99 5.10 4.21
C ARG A 109 -11.75 5.88 2.92
N ILE A 110 -12.38 5.48 1.80
CA ILE A 110 -12.31 6.24 0.53
C ILE A 110 -12.94 7.62 0.70
N ARG A 111 -14.06 7.74 1.43
CA ARG A 111 -14.66 9.06 1.72
C ARG A 111 -13.74 9.94 2.56
N HIS A 112 -13.12 9.39 3.60
CA HIS A 112 -12.15 10.13 4.42
C HIS A 112 -10.94 10.57 3.61
N LEU A 113 -10.43 9.70 2.74
CA LEU A 113 -9.36 10.02 1.80
C LEU A 113 -9.74 11.21 0.90
N GLN A 114 -10.97 11.22 0.38
CA GLN A 114 -11.45 12.32 -0.44
C GLN A 114 -11.59 13.62 0.36
N MET A 115 -12.12 13.55 1.57
CA MET A 115 -12.21 14.72 2.47
C MET A 115 -10.84 15.35 2.73
N LEU A 116 -9.79 14.56 2.96
CA LEU A 116 -8.42 15.07 3.13
C LEU A 116 -7.92 15.76 1.87
N ARG A 117 -8.15 15.17 0.70
CA ARG A 117 -7.76 15.74 -0.61
C ARG A 117 -8.50 17.04 -0.91
N ASP A 118 -9.80 17.09 -0.70
CA ASP A 118 -10.64 18.28 -0.88
C ASP A 118 -10.20 19.42 0.06
N ALA A 119 -9.71 19.04 1.23
CA ALA A 119 -9.06 19.96 2.15
C ALA A 119 -7.63 20.34 1.72
N GLY A 120 -7.12 19.90 0.57
CA GLY A 120 -5.78 20.21 0.08
C GLY A 120 -4.65 19.52 0.85
N MET A 121 -4.96 18.48 1.64
CA MET A 121 -3.95 17.68 2.31
C MET A 121 -3.55 16.50 1.42
N ASN A 122 -2.25 16.21 1.36
CA ASN A 122 -1.78 14.97 0.76
C ASN A 122 -1.82 13.85 1.82
N PRO A 123 -2.72 12.85 1.68
CA PRO A 123 -2.84 11.79 2.68
C PRO A 123 -1.68 10.76 2.62
N TYR A 124 -0.85 10.81 1.58
CA TYR A 124 0.33 9.95 1.40
C TYR A 124 1.57 10.79 1.05
N PRO A 125 2.02 11.67 1.95
CA PRO A 125 3.18 12.50 1.69
C PRO A 125 4.45 11.65 1.59
N LEU A 126 5.32 12.00 0.63
CA LEU A 126 6.63 11.38 0.48
C LEU A 126 7.68 12.21 1.22
N GLY A 127 8.69 11.53 1.78
CA GLY A 127 9.84 12.21 2.40
C GLY A 127 9.51 12.96 3.68
N VAL A 128 8.47 12.54 4.40
CA VAL A 128 8.14 13.13 5.70
C VAL A 128 9.18 12.71 6.73
N THR A 129 9.78 13.68 7.39
CA THR A 129 10.69 13.45 8.53
C THR A 129 9.99 13.81 9.83
N CYS A 130 10.19 13.01 10.86
CA CYS A 130 9.79 13.33 12.23
C CYS A 130 11.04 13.37 13.11
N GLU A 131 11.03 14.22 14.12
CA GLU A 131 12.17 14.39 15.02
C GLU A 131 12.27 13.23 16.01
N TYR A 132 11.11 12.72 16.45
CA TYR A 132 11.04 11.63 17.43
C TYR A 132 10.07 10.54 16.98
N SER A 133 10.42 9.29 17.25
CA SER A 133 9.49 8.15 17.17
C SER A 133 8.57 8.14 18.39
N THR A 134 7.44 7.43 18.31
CA THR A 134 6.55 7.20 19.46
C THR A 134 7.32 6.55 20.63
N VAL A 135 8.26 5.66 20.33
CA VAL A 135 9.11 5.00 21.35
C VAL A 135 9.96 6.02 22.10
N GLN A 136 10.66 6.89 21.37
CA GLN A 136 11.50 7.93 21.96
C GLN A 136 10.70 8.92 22.82
N VAL A 137 9.52 9.32 22.36
CA VAL A 137 8.65 10.21 23.14
C VAL A 137 8.14 9.51 24.39
N HIS A 138 7.69 8.25 24.31
CA HIS A 138 7.26 7.47 25.47
C HIS A 138 8.35 7.37 26.54
N ASP A 139 9.56 7.00 26.12
CA ASP A 139 10.69 6.83 27.03
C ASP A 139 11.17 8.18 27.58
N GLY A 140 11.14 9.24 26.72
CA GLY A 140 11.47 10.59 27.11
C GLY A 140 10.49 11.22 28.11
N LEU A 141 9.20 10.94 28.00
CA LEU A 141 8.19 11.35 29.01
C LEU A 141 8.50 10.73 30.37
N SER A 142 8.84 9.44 30.40
CA SER A 142 9.18 8.72 31.62
C SER A 142 10.50 9.21 32.24
N GLY A 143 11.47 9.57 31.39
CA GLY A 143 12.81 10.03 31.78
C GLY A 143 12.94 11.55 31.95
N HIS A 144 11.89 12.34 31.65
CA HIS A 144 11.92 13.82 31.65
C HIS A 144 13.02 14.38 30.71
N THR A 145 13.25 13.74 29.57
CA THR A 145 14.33 14.08 28.62
C THR A 145 13.84 14.73 27.35
N LEU A 146 12.52 15.01 27.24
CA LEU A 146 11.95 15.68 26.07
C LEU A 146 12.27 17.19 26.08
N PRO A 147 12.37 17.79 24.87
CA PRO A 147 12.56 19.22 24.77
C PRO A 147 11.40 20.02 25.39
N SER A 148 11.68 21.21 25.91
CA SER A 148 10.66 22.11 26.47
C SER A 148 9.80 22.80 25.39
N GLY A 149 10.18 22.70 24.10
CA GLY A 149 9.51 23.32 22.97
C GLY A 149 8.65 22.36 22.18
N GLU A 150 8.16 22.83 21.03
CA GLU A 150 7.48 22.00 20.07
C GLU A 150 8.44 21.01 19.41
N PHE A 151 7.95 19.83 19.13
CA PHE A 151 8.64 18.80 18.37
C PHE A 151 7.65 18.01 17.52
N THR A 152 8.14 17.26 16.54
CA THR A 152 7.35 16.42 15.69
C THR A 152 7.54 14.95 16.03
N MET A 153 6.42 14.21 16.05
CA MET A 153 6.43 12.76 16.21
C MET A 153 5.42 12.09 15.27
N SER A 154 5.65 10.83 14.96
CA SER A 154 4.69 10.02 14.19
C SER A 154 4.30 8.76 14.95
N GLY A 155 3.12 8.25 14.63
CA GLY A 155 2.66 6.99 15.20
C GLY A 155 1.33 6.53 14.61
N ARG A 156 1.00 5.26 14.86
CA ARG A 156 -0.27 4.67 14.43
C ARG A 156 -1.37 4.93 15.45
N VAL A 157 -2.48 5.47 15.01
CA VAL A 157 -3.66 5.70 15.83
C VAL A 157 -4.25 4.38 16.31
N ARG A 158 -4.34 4.22 17.63
CA ARG A 158 -4.96 3.05 18.29
C ARG A 158 -6.33 3.35 18.79
N PHE A 159 -6.50 4.52 19.41
CA PHE A 159 -7.75 4.97 19.98
C PHE A 159 -7.98 6.43 19.69
N ILE A 160 -9.24 6.81 19.49
CA ILE A 160 -9.68 8.18 19.33
C ILE A 160 -10.88 8.39 20.25
N ARG A 161 -10.86 9.45 21.05
CA ARG A 161 -11.98 9.85 21.89
C ARG A 161 -12.23 11.33 21.70
N ASN A 162 -13.45 11.69 21.36
CA ASN A 162 -13.87 13.08 21.14
C ASN A 162 -14.74 13.55 22.31
N HIS A 163 -14.32 14.59 22.98
CA HIS A 163 -15.02 15.24 24.09
C HIS A 163 -15.33 16.71 23.77
N GLY A 164 -16.00 16.94 22.66
CA GLY A 164 -16.41 18.28 22.24
C GLY A 164 -15.26 19.16 21.76
N GLY A 165 -14.65 19.93 22.64
CA GLY A 165 -13.52 20.81 22.31
C GLY A 165 -12.15 20.16 22.43
N VAL A 166 -12.07 18.89 22.82
CA VAL A 166 -10.80 18.15 23.00
C VAL A 166 -10.91 16.77 22.36
N ILE A 167 -9.91 16.40 21.61
CA ILE A 167 -9.77 15.05 21.04
C ILE A 167 -8.54 14.39 21.65
N PHE A 168 -8.75 13.22 22.23
CA PHE A 168 -7.68 12.37 22.75
C PHE A 168 -7.38 11.29 21.73
N LEU A 169 -6.11 11.14 21.36
CA LEU A 169 -5.63 10.08 20.51
C LEU A 169 -4.56 9.28 21.25
N THR A 170 -4.53 8.00 21.05
CA THR A 170 -3.41 7.16 21.47
C THR A 170 -2.65 6.74 20.22
N LEU A 171 -1.41 7.22 20.09
CA LEU A 171 -0.49 6.77 19.06
C LEU A 171 0.37 5.63 19.58
N SER A 172 0.70 4.69 18.71
CA SER A 172 1.53 3.54 19.08
C SER A 172 2.55 3.19 18.01
N GLU A 173 3.71 2.71 18.46
CA GLU A 173 4.80 2.19 17.67
C GLU A 173 5.57 1.17 18.51
N GLU A 174 5.92 0.01 17.95
CA GLU A 174 6.72 -1.04 18.61
C GLU A 174 6.24 -1.41 20.04
N GLY A 175 4.91 -1.40 20.25
CA GLY A 175 4.32 -1.72 21.55
C GLY A 175 4.30 -0.59 22.58
N LYS A 176 4.97 0.54 22.31
CA LYS A 176 4.89 1.75 23.12
C LYS A 176 3.69 2.61 22.70
N GLN A 177 3.17 3.39 23.63
CA GLN A 177 2.01 4.24 23.40
C GLN A 177 2.23 5.65 24.00
N VAL A 178 1.78 6.66 23.28
CA VAL A 178 1.75 8.05 23.72
C VAL A 178 0.36 8.60 23.53
N GLN A 179 -0.15 9.31 24.53
CA GLN A 179 -1.40 10.01 24.42
C GLN A 179 -1.17 11.40 23.84
N ILE A 180 -1.92 11.75 22.82
CA ILE A 180 -1.98 13.08 22.21
C ILE A 180 -3.28 13.73 22.64
N ILE A 181 -3.19 14.98 23.04
CA ILE A 181 -4.33 15.82 23.38
C ILE A 181 -4.39 16.96 22.37
N ALA A 182 -5.42 16.93 21.52
CA ALA A 182 -5.68 18.00 20.55
C ALA A 182 -6.83 18.87 21.08
N GLU A 183 -6.49 20.08 21.53
CA GLU A 183 -7.45 21.06 21.98
C GLU A 183 -7.84 22.00 20.84
N ARG A 184 -9.14 22.23 20.67
CA ARG A 184 -9.66 23.14 19.64
C ARG A 184 -9.13 24.57 19.73
N SER A 185 -8.70 24.99 20.92
CA SER A 185 -8.08 26.29 21.16
C SER A 185 -6.64 26.40 20.67
N LEU A 186 -5.95 25.25 20.52
CA LEU A 186 -4.52 25.18 20.19
C LEU A 186 -4.25 24.77 18.74
N VAL A 187 -5.23 24.14 18.08
CA VAL A 187 -5.12 23.74 16.67
C VAL A 187 -6.06 24.57 15.80
N SER A 188 -5.74 24.71 14.52
CA SER A 188 -6.67 25.39 13.61
C SER A 188 -8.02 24.67 13.54
N GLU A 189 -9.11 25.44 13.41
CA GLU A 189 -10.46 24.86 13.28
C GLU A 189 -10.55 23.83 12.16
N ARG A 190 -9.86 24.06 11.06
CA ARG A 190 -9.78 23.15 9.93
C ARG A 190 -9.13 21.83 10.30
N GLU A 191 -7.97 21.87 10.95
CA GLU A 191 -7.24 20.66 11.38
C GLU A 191 -8.05 19.90 12.43
N PHE A 192 -8.67 20.61 13.36
CA PHE A 192 -9.52 20.00 14.38
C PHE A 192 -10.71 19.26 13.74
N GLN A 193 -11.37 19.85 12.75
CA GLN A 193 -12.46 19.19 12.03
C GLN A 193 -11.99 18.00 11.21
N LEU A 194 -10.85 18.08 10.54
CA LEU A 194 -10.28 16.96 9.80
C LEU A 194 -9.89 15.80 10.73
N LEU A 195 -9.27 16.12 11.87
CA LEU A 195 -8.93 15.14 12.89
C LEU A 195 -10.17 14.41 13.40
N LYS A 196 -11.28 15.15 13.58
CA LYS A 196 -12.55 14.60 14.04
C LYS A 196 -13.27 13.74 13.00
N SER A 197 -13.17 14.09 11.71
CA SER A 197 -14.06 13.56 10.67
C SER A 197 -13.38 12.67 9.65
N ALA A 198 -12.05 12.71 9.53
CA ALA A 198 -11.32 12.03 8.48
C ALA A 198 -10.18 11.12 8.98
N VAL A 199 -9.96 11.05 10.29
CA VAL A 199 -8.94 10.17 10.90
C VAL A 199 -9.61 8.97 11.55
N ASP A 200 -9.08 7.79 11.23
CA ASP A 200 -9.57 6.51 11.73
C ASP A 200 -8.50 5.78 12.57
N THR A 201 -8.96 4.85 13.40
CA THR A 201 -8.07 3.87 14.04
C THR A 201 -7.31 3.08 12.96
N GLY A 202 -6.00 3.02 13.11
CA GLY A 202 -5.10 2.36 12.18
C GLY A 202 -4.35 3.32 11.24
N ASP A 203 -4.77 4.58 11.14
CA ASP A 203 -4.06 5.60 10.37
C ASP A 203 -2.72 5.95 11.02
N ILE A 204 -1.80 6.46 10.21
CA ILE A 204 -0.52 6.99 10.70
C ILE A 204 -0.61 8.51 10.68
N LEU A 205 -0.32 9.13 11.80
CA LEU A 205 -0.30 10.58 11.94
C LEU A 205 1.12 11.09 12.18
N LEU A 206 1.41 12.24 11.59
CA LEU A 206 2.49 13.12 12.01
C LEU A 206 1.86 14.23 12.85
N VAL A 207 2.40 14.45 14.05
CA VAL A 207 1.88 15.41 15.01
C VAL A 207 2.99 16.35 15.42
N THR A 208 2.69 17.66 15.48
CA THR A 208 3.55 18.67 16.07
C THR A 208 2.93 19.16 17.37
N GLY A 209 3.69 19.22 18.43
CA GLY A 209 3.18 19.65 19.73
C GLY A 209 4.26 19.72 20.80
N THR A 210 3.84 19.98 22.02
CA THR A 210 4.72 20.05 23.21
C THR A 210 4.42 18.91 24.17
N ALA A 211 5.43 18.47 24.90
CA ALA A 211 5.22 17.53 26.00
C ALA A 211 4.46 18.25 27.14
N GLY A 212 3.43 17.58 27.64
CA GLY A 212 2.62 18.10 28.74
C GLY A 212 2.06 16.97 29.60
N ALA A 213 1.61 17.29 30.78
CA ALA A 213 0.87 16.38 31.64
C ALA A 213 -0.62 16.70 31.59
N SER A 214 -1.48 15.66 31.50
CA SER A 214 -2.92 15.86 31.65
C SER A 214 -3.24 16.30 33.09
N HIS A 215 -4.39 16.99 33.29
CA HIS A 215 -4.84 17.37 34.62
C HIS A 215 -5.02 16.19 35.60
N THR A 216 -5.10 14.97 35.09
CA THR A 216 -5.22 13.72 35.86
C THR A 216 -3.89 12.99 36.06
N GLY A 217 -2.76 13.58 35.62
CA GLY A 217 -1.42 13.04 35.87
C GLY A 217 -1.04 11.79 35.05
N THR A 218 -1.72 11.57 33.93
CA THR A 218 -1.37 10.51 32.93
C THR A 218 -0.75 11.11 31.69
#